data_7d3ba2c6027b1e830703f659982b204c
#
_entry.id   7d3ba2c6027b1e830703f659982b204c
#
_cell.length_a   1.000
_cell.length_b   1.000
_cell.length_c   1.000
_cell.angle_alpha   90.00
_cell.angle_beta   90.00
_cell.angle_gamma   90.00
#
_symmetry.space_group_name_H-M   'P 1'
#
loop_
_entity.id
_entity.type
_entity.pdbx_description
1 polymer ?
#
loop_
_entity_poly.entity_id
_entity_poly.type
_entity_poly.pdbx_seq_one_letter_code
_entity_poly.pdbx_strand_id
1 'polypeptide(L)'
;MKFFLDTADLAEIEEAASWGALAGVTTNPTLYSRIGGKLDDFHAHIKRICDIVGPDCPVSAESVAMTRDEIVRDGRELAAIAPNVVVKIPTMVEGLAATRALADEGIPVNMTLCFTVPQAILAARAGARYISPFVGRFDDI
;
A
#
# COMPACT_ATOMS: atom_id res chain seq x y z
N MET A 1 -5.56 12.42 -14.87
CA MET A 1 -4.89 12.34 -13.56
C MET A 1 -5.74 11.48 -12.65
N LYS A 2 -5.13 10.66 -11.78
CA LYS A 2 -5.84 9.80 -10.83
C LYS A 2 -5.55 10.29 -9.42
N PHE A 3 -6.59 10.48 -8.60
CA PHE A 3 -6.45 10.92 -7.21
C PHE A 3 -6.52 9.74 -6.25
N PHE A 4 -5.54 9.65 -5.37
CA PHE A 4 -5.48 8.69 -4.28
C PHE A 4 -5.64 9.43 -2.95
N LEU A 5 -6.37 8.83 -2.02
CA LEU A 5 -6.49 9.32 -0.65
C LEU A 5 -5.55 8.53 0.27
N ASP A 6 -4.72 9.23 1.05
CA ASP A 6 -3.79 8.61 2.00
C ASP A 6 -4.34 8.73 3.42
N THR A 7 -5.16 7.77 3.83
CA THR A 7 -5.80 7.73 5.14
C THR A 7 -6.20 6.31 5.54
N ALA A 8 -6.45 6.09 6.83
CA ALA A 8 -7.09 4.90 7.37
C ALA A 8 -8.51 5.20 7.93
N ASP A 9 -8.96 6.44 7.91
CA ASP A 9 -10.28 6.82 8.43
C ASP A 9 -11.38 6.44 7.44
N LEU A 10 -12.31 5.59 7.90
CA LEU A 10 -13.39 5.09 7.05
C LEU A 10 -14.37 6.19 6.64
N ALA A 11 -14.63 7.18 7.50
CA ALA A 11 -15.55 8.25 7.18
C ALA A 11 -14.99 9.17 6.09
N GLU A 12 -13.68 9.48 6.14
CA GLU A 12 -13.00 10.21 5.06
C GLU A 12 -13.04 9.44 3.74
N ILE A 13 -12.85 8.11 3.80
CA ILE A 13 -12.88 7.25 2.60
C ILE A 13 -14.30 7.20 2.01
N GLU A 14 -15.33 7.03 2.85
CA GLU A 14 -16.73 7.03 2.41
C GLU A 14 -17.10 8.36 1.74
N GLU A 15 -16.72 9.48 2.36
CA GLU A 15 -16.93 10.81 1.80
C GLU A 15 -16.24 10.96 0.43
N ALA A 16 -14.94 10.67 0.35
CA ALA A 16 -14.18 10.78 -0.90
C ALA A 16 -14.71 9.84 -1.99
N ALA A 17 -15.13 8.63 -1.64
CA ALA A 17 -15.74 7.67 -2.57
C ALA A 17 -17.04 8.23 -3.16
N SER A 18 -17.84 8.96 -2.36
CA SER A 18 -19.10 9.55 -2.81
C SER A 18 -18.91 10.62 -3.89
N TRP A 19 -17.73 11.25 -4.00
CA TRP A 19 -17.43 12.23 -5.04
C TRP A 19 -17.27 11.65 -6.45
N GLY A 20 -17.09 10.32 -6.56
CA GLY A 20 -16.90 9.64 -7.85
C GLY A 20 -15.56 9.94 -8.53
N ALA A 21 -14.61 10.57 -7.84
CA ALA A 21 -13.29 10.95 -8.36
C ALA A 21 -12.14 10.17 -7.73
N LEU A 22 -12.41 9.33 -6.72
CA LEU A 22 -11.41 8.54 -6.02
C LEU A 22 -10.91 7.41 -6.92
N ALA A 23 -9.60 7.35 -7.13
CA ALA A 23 -8.95 6.36 -8.00
C ALA A 23 -8.14 5.31 -7.22
N GLY A 24 -8.03 5.45 -5.89
CA GLY A 24 -7.36 4.52 -5.01
C GLY A 24 -7.23 5.06 -3.59
N VAL A 25 -6.94 4.16 -2.67
CA VAL A 25 -6.63 4.50 -1.27
C VAL A 25 -5.27 3.93 -0.91
N THR A 26 -4.46 4.72 -0.22
CA THR A 26 -3.24 4.25 0.42
C THR A 26 -3.38 4.37 1.92
N THR A 27 -2.95 3.35 2.63
CA THR A 27 -2.92 3.35 4.09
C THR A 27 -1.62 2.72 4.59
N ASN A 28 -1.39 2.79 5.89
CA ASN A 28 -0.28 2.14 6.56
C ASN A 28 -0.61 1.93 8.04
N PRO A 29 0.11 1.05 8.76
CA PRO A 29 -0.12 0.79 10.18
C PRO A 29 -0.04 2.03 11.07
N THR A 30 0.79 3.01 10.71
CA THR A 30 0.91 4.27 11.48
C THR A 30 -0.37 5.11 11.37
N LEU A 31 -0.94 5.26 10.16
CA LEU A 31 -2.21 5.96 9.98
C LEU A 31 -3.34 5.23 10.72
N TYR A 32 -3.36 3.90 10.64
CA TYR A 32 -4.34 3.09 11.36
C TYR A 32 -4.22 3.22 12.88
N SER A 33 -3.01 3.23 13.43
CA SER A 33 -2.81 3.41 14.87
C SER A 33 -3.24 4.80 15.38
N ARG A 34 -3.11 5.84 14.55
CA ARG A 34 -3.55 7.20 14.91
C ARG A 34 -5.05 7.34 15.11
N ILE A 35 -5.84 6.51 14.45
CA ILE A 35 -7.30 6.44 14.66
C ILE A 35 -7.70 5.44 15.75
N GLY A 36 -6.76 4.96 16.55
CA GLY A 36 -6.99 4.02 17.66
C GLY A 36 -7.06 2.55 17.22
N GLY A 37 -6.69 2.22 16.01
CA GLY A 37 -6.68 0.85 15.49
C GLY A 37 -5.59 -0.01 16.13
N LYS A 38 -5.88 -1.30 16.33
CA LYS A 38 -4.94 -2.31 16.79
C LYS A 38 -4.43 -3.14 15.64
N LEU A 39 -3.15 -3.52 15.66
CA LEU A 39 -2.55 -4.30 14.56
C LEU A 39 -3.27 -5.62 14.28
N ASP A 40 -3.79 -6.28 15.31
CA ASP A 40 -4.55 -7.53 15.18
C ASP A 40 -5.83 -7.37 14.33
N ASP A 41 -6.40 -6.16 14.30
CA ASP A 41 -7.61 -5.84 13.54
C ASP A 41 -7.31 -5.24 12.15
N PHE A 42 -6.04 -5.07 11.79
CA PHE A 42 -5.65 -4.36 10.57
C PHE A 42 -6.19 -5.02 9.30
N HIS A 43 -6.15 -6.35 9.18
CA HIS A 43 -6.68 -7.07 8.02
C HIS A 43 -8.20 -6.87 7.86
N ALA A 44 -8.93 -6.92 8.97
CA ALA A 44 -10.38 -6.66 8.95
C ALA A 44 -10.68 -5.21 8.55
N HIS A 45 -9.83 -4.26 8.96
CA HIS A 45 -9.96 -2.86 8.58
C HIS A 45 -9.70 -2.65 7.08
N ILE A 46 -8.64 -3.26 6.52
CA ILE A 46 -8.37 -3.24 5.08
C ILE A 46 -9.55 -3.80 4.29
N LYS A 47 -10.13 -4.92 4.76
CA LYS A 47 -11.33 -5.48 4.13
C LYS A 47 -12.49 -4.48 4.09
N ARG A 48 -12.74 -3.74 5.18
CA ARG A 48 -13.79 -2.70 5.22
C ARG A 48 -13.52 -1.58 4.23
N ILE A 49 -12.26 -1.13 4.10
CA ILE A 49 -11.89 -0.12 3.09
C ILE A 49 -12.20 -0.65 1.69
N CYS A 50 -11.80 -1.88 1.39
CA CYS A 50 -12.05 -2.50 0.09
C CYS A 50 -13.55 -2.60 -0.24
N ASP A 51 -14.38 -2.89 0.77
CA ASP A 51 -15.84 -2.99 0.61
C ASP A 51 -16.47 -1.61 0.33
N ILE A 52 -15.95 -0.54 0.95
CA ILE A 52 -16.41 0.83 0.72
C ILE A 52 -16.09 1.29 -0.71
N VAL A 53 -14.86 1.09 -1.16
CA VAL A 53 -14.40 1.66 -2.44
C VAL A 53 -14.71 0.79 -3.66
N GLY A 54 -15.04 -0.49 -3.44
CA GLY A 54 -15.35 -1.45 -4.50
C GLY A 54 -14.12 -2.06 -5.18
N PRO A 55 -14.33 -3.11 -5.99
CA PRO A 55 -13.24 -3.96 -6.50
C PRO A 55 -12.33 -3.27 -7.54
N ASP A 56 -12.79 -2.21 -8.18
CA ASP A 56 -12.03 -1.49 -9.21
C ASP A 56 -11.12 -0.39 -8.64
N CYS A 57 -11.24 -0.10 -7.34
CA CYS A 57 -10.46 0.92 -6.66
C CYS A 57 -9.34 0.26 -5.84
N PRO A 58 -8.05 0.41 -6.21
CA PRO A 58 -6.94 -0.22 -5.51
C PRO A 58 -6.77 0.32 -4.08
N VAL A 59 -6.49 -0.58 -3.14
CA VAL A 59 -6.23 -0.27 -1.73
C VAL A 59 -4.84 -0.75 -1.35
N SER A 60 -3.93 0.17 -1.07
CA SER A 60 -2.57 -0.17 -0.65
C SER A 60 -2.51 -0.45 0.85
N ALA A 61 -2.14 -1.69 1.21
CA ALA A 61 -1.94 -2.17 2.57
C ALA A 61 -0.46 -2.50 2.81
N GLU A 62 0.15 -1.91 3.84
CA GLU A 62 1.60 -1.97 4.06
C GLU A 62 2.00 -3.14 4.96
N SER A 63 2.97 -3.95 4.49
CA SER A 63 3.69 -4.93 5.31
C SER A 63 4.69 -4.21 6.21
N VAL A 64 4.79 -4.66 7.46
CA VAL A 64 5.78 -4.20 8.44
C VAL A 64 6.97 -5.14 8.58
N ALA A 65 7.00 -6.23 7.82
CA ALA A 65 8.08 -7.20 7.82
C ALA A 65 9.37 -6.59 7.23
N MET A 66 10.52 -7.12 7.66
CA MET A 66 11.82 -6.56 7.33
C MET A 66 12.68 -7.48 6.47
N THR A 67 12.39 -8.77 6.41
CA THR A 67 13.11 -9.73 5.58
C THR A 67 12.30 -10.09 4.34
N ARG A 68 12.99 -10.43 3.25
CA ARG A 68 12.34 -10.84 1.99
C ARG A 68 11.26 -11.89 2.19
N ASP A 69 11.56 -12.95 2.91
CA ASP A 69 10.66 -14.10 3.04
C ASP A 69 9.43 -13.78 3.91
N GLU A 70 9.60 -12.96 4.94
CA GLU A 70 8.50 -12.45 5.76
C GLU A 70 7.62 -11.48 4.95
N ILE A 71 8.22 -10.56 4.17
CA ILE A 71 7.47 -9.63 3.30
C ILE A 71 6.65 -10.39 2.27
N VAL A 72 7.22 -11.45 1.66
CA VAL A 72 6.50 -12.27 0.68
C VAL A 72 5.33 -13.01 1.34
N ARG A 73 5.51 -13.58 2.53
CA ARG A 73 4.44 -14.23 3.29
C ARG A 73 3.33 -13.24 3.63
N ASP A 74 3.66 -12.11 4.24
CA ASP A 74 2.73 -11.02 4.57
C ASP A 74 1.99 -10.53 3.32
N GLY A 75 2.73 -10.34 2.24
CA GLY A 75 2.18 -9.87 0.97
C GLY A 75 1.11 -10.80 0.40
N ARG A 76 1.31 -12.10 0.49
CA ARG A 76 0.30 -13.10 0.11
C ARG A 76 -0.93 -13.05 1.01
N GLU A 77 -0.74 -12.88 2.32
CA GLU A 77 -1.82 -12.74 3.29
C GLU A 77 -2.63 -11.46 3.04
N LEU A 78 -1.97 -10.33 2.82
CA LEU A 78 -2.62 -9.06 2.49
C LEU A 78 -3.38 -9.15 1.15
N ALA A 79 -2.78 -9.72 0.11
CA ALA A 79 -3.43 -9.87 -1.19
C ALA A 79 -4.66 -10.80 -1.13
N ALA A 80 -4.69 -11.73 -0.19
CA ALA A 80 -5.83 -12.63 0.00
C ALA A 80 -7.06 -11.96 0.65
N ILE A 81 -6.92 -10.74 1.21
CA ILE A 81 -8.02 -10.02 1.87
C ILE A 81 -9.11 -9.63 0.85
N ALA A 82 -8.71 -9.08 -0.31
CA ALA A 82 -9.63 -8.68 -1.37
C ALA A 82 -8.87 -8.52 -2.70
N PRO A 83 -9.55 -8.66 -3.86
CA PRO A 83 -8.91 -8.64 -5.18
C PRO A 83 -8.30 -7.28 -5.57
N ASN A 84 -8.72 -6.21 -4.93
CA ASN A 84 -8.22 -4.85 -5.16
C ASN A 84 -7.12 -4.43 -4.17
N VAL A 85 -6.64 -5.33 -3.32
CA VAL A 85 -5.50 -5.04 -2.44
C VAL A 85 -4.21 -4.97 -3.26
N VAL A 86 -3.44 -3.93 -2.99
CA VAL A 86 -2.08 -3.72 -3.48
C VAL A 86 -1.14 -3.79 -2.28
N VAL A 87 -0.17 -4.68 -2.30
CA VAL A 87 0.78 -4.84 -1.21
C VAL A 87 1.75 -3.66 -1.20
N LYS A 88 1.79 -2.90 -0.12
CA LYS A 88 2.70 -1.76 0.02
C LYS A 88 3.96 -2.19 0.74
N ILE A 89 5.14 -1.90 0.17
CA ILE A 89 6.44 -2.41 0.62
C ILE A 89 7.46 -1.27 0.64
N PRO A 90 8.24 -1.10 1.72
CA PRO A 90 9.33 -0.12 1.76
C PRO A 90 10.41 -0.38 0.72
N THR A 91 10.96 0.71 0.13
CA THR A 91 12.04 0.67 -0.86
C THR A 91 13.38 0.40 -0.16
N MET A 92 13.68 -0.87 0.03
CA MET A 92 14.93 -1.40 0.58
C MET A 92 15.33 -2.67 -0.17
N VAL A 93 16.52 -3.20 0.04
CA VAL A 93 17.04 -4.37 -0.69
C VAL A 93 16.11 -5.58 -0.57
N GLU A 94 15.69 -5.91 0.65
CA GLU A 94 14.74 -7.01 0.92
C GLU A 94 13.37 -6.74 0.28
N GLY A 95 12.91 -5.47 0.32
CA GLY A 95 11.65 -5.04 -0.32
C GLY A 95 11.68 -5.17 -1.84
N LEU A 96 12.80 -4.84 -2.49
CA LEU A 96 12.96 -5.03 -3.95
C LEU A 96 12.92 -6.51 -4.33
N ALA A 97 13.63 -7.36 -3.56
CA ALA A 97 13.63 -8.81 -3.78
C ALA A 97 12.24 -9.44 -3.56
N ALA A 98 11.52 -8.99 -2.52
CA ALA A 98 10.14 -9.41 -2.25
C ALA A 98 9.17 -8.94 -3.33
N THR A 99 9.32 -7.69 -3.80
CA THR A 99 8.52 -7.13 -4.91
C THR A 99 8.66 -7.97 -6.16
N ARG A 100 9.88 -8.39 -6.53
CA ARG A 100 10.10 -9.28 -7.68
C ARG A 100 9.33 -10.58 -7.51
N ALA A 101 9.43 -11.23 -6.35
CA ALA A 101 8.76 -12.49 -6.09
C ALA A 101 7.22 -12.36 -6.17
N LEU A 102 6.65 -11.34 -5.53
CA LEU A 102 5.20 -11.10 -5.55
C LEU A 102 4.70 -10.73 -6.96
N ALA A 103 5.47 -9.91 -7.70
CA ALA A 103 5.12 -9.56 -9.08
C ALA A 103 5.11 -10.79 -10.02
N ASP A 104 6.03 -11.74 -9.82
CA ASP A 104 6.07 -13.01 -10.59
C ASP A 104 4.84 -13.89 -10.27
N GLU A 105 4.23 -13.72 -9.10
CA GLU A 105 2.97 -14.36 -8.69
C GLU A 105 1.72 -13.59 -9.15
N GLY A 106 1.88 -12.44 -9.81
CA GLY A 106 0.78 -11.58 -10.24
C GLY A 106 0.19 -10.70 -9.14
N ILE A 107 0.81 -10.65 -7.96
CA ILE A 107 0.38 -9.80 -6.84
C ILE A 107 0.87 -8.36 -7.05
N PRO A 108 -0.03 -7.36 -7.12
CA PRO A 108 0.37 -5.99 -7.36
C PRO A 108 1.07 -5.39 -6.14
N VAL A 109 2.16 -4.66 -6.38
CA VAL A 109 2.97 -4.03 -5.33
C VAL A 109 3.02 -2.52 -5.52
N ASN A 110 2.94 -1.77 -4.43
CA ASN A 110 3.22 -0.35 -4.31
C ASN A 110 4.51 -0.15 -3.50
N MET A 111 5.60 0.25 -4.14
CA MET A 111 6.84 0.53 -3.42
C MET A 111 6.81 1.92 -2.81
N THR A 112 6.89 1.98 -1.48
CA THR A 112 6.85 3.20 -0.66
C THR A 112 8.22 3.56 -0.09
N LEU A 113 8.32 4.69 0.60
CA LEU A 113 9.58 5.24 1.09
C LEU A 113 10.62 5.37 -0.03
N CYS A 114 10.15 5.82 -1.18
CA CYS A 114 10.98 6.11 -2.33
C CYS A 114 11.36 7.60 -2.31
N PHE A 115 12.65 7.91 -2.20
CA PHE A 115 13.14 9.28 -2.03
C PHE A 115 13.96 9.78 -3.22
N THR A 116 14.35 8.89 -4.14
CA THR A 116 15.21 9.24 -5.26
C THR A 116 14.76 8.59 -6.57
N VAL A 117 15.12 9.20 -7.68
CA VAL A 117 14.86 8.64 -9.02
C VAL A 117 15.50 7.25 -9.21
N PRO A 118 16.77 7.01 -8.81
CA PRO A 118 17.34 5.65 -8.89
C PRO A 118 16.55 4.60 -8.12
N GLN A 119 16.02 4.92 -6.92
CA GLN A 119 15.15 4.01 -6.18
C GLN A 119 13.86 3.70 -6.96
N ALA A 120 13.24 4.71 -7.58
CA ALA A 120 12.05 4.50 -8.41
C ALA A 120 12.33 3.61 -9.62
N ILE A 121 13.48 3.77 -10.27
CA ILE A 121 13.91 2.91 -11.39
C ILE A 121 14.08 1.46 -10.92
N LEU A 122 14.73 1.23 -9.78
CA LEU A 122 14.88 -0.12 -9.21
C LEU A 122 13.52 -0.74 -8.84
N ALA A 123 12.62 0.02 -8.24
CA ALA A 123 11.27 -0.41 -7.92
C ALA A 123 10.49 -0.85 -9.18
N ALA A 124 10.53 -0.04 -10.24
CA ALA A 124 9.91 -0.36 -11.52
C ALA A 124 10.50 -1.64 -12.14
N ARG A 125 11.83 -1.79 -12.08
CA ARG A 125 12.53 -2.99 -12.58
C ARG A 125 12.22 -4.23 -11.76
N ALA A 126 11.97 -4.09 -10.47
CA ALA A 126 11.51 -5.18 -9.61
C ALA A 126 10.07 -5.64 -9.93
N GLY A 127 9.30 -4.84 -10.68
CA GLY A 127 7.94 -5.18 -11.08
C GLY A 127 6.84 -4.46 -10.28
N ALA A 128 7.19 -3.39 -9.57
CA ALA A 128 6.20 -2.60 -8.85
C ALA A 128 5.12 -2.04 -9.81
N ARG A 129 3.86 -2.18 -9.41
CA ARG A 129 2.70 -1.60 -10.11
C ARG A 129 2.55 -0.11 -9.84
N TYR A 130 2.90 0.30 -8.61
CA TYR A 130 2.89 1.68 -8.14
C TYR A 130 4.19 2.00 -7.41
N ILE A 131 4.53 3.27 -7.42
CA ILE A 131 5.67 3.82 -6.67
C ILE A 131 5.14 5.06 -5.97
N SER A 132 5.38 5.16 -4.65
CA SER A 132 5.00 6.29 -3.82
C SER A 132 6.22 7.12 -3.43
N PRO A 133 6.60 8.13 -4.23
CA PRO A 133 7.69 9.03 -3.89
C PRO A 133 7.30 9.94 -2.70
N PHE A 134 8.25 10.13 -1.78
CA PHE A 134 8.09 11.03 -0.66
C PHE A 134 8.72 12.38 -1.01
N VAL A 135 7.88 13.39 -1.22
CA VAL A 135 8.34 14.74 -1.63
C VAL A 135 8.39 15.73 -0.46
N GLY A 136 7.48 15.62 0.53
CA GLY A 136 7.39 16.54 1.67
C GLY A 136 8.25 16.16 2.88
N ARG A 137 8.79 14.92 2.95
CA ARG A 137 9.50 14.46 4.15
C ARG A 137 10.83 15.17 4.38
N PHE A 138 11.47 15.67 3.33
CA PHE A 138 12.70 16.46 3.45
C PHE A 138 12.49 17.89 3.92
N ASP A 139 11.25 18.39 3.89
CA ASP A 139 10.92 19.73 4.37
C ASP A 139 10.83 19.79 5.90
N ASP A 140 10.80 18.61 6.55
CA ASP A 140 10.71 18.47 8.01
C ASP A 140 12.09 18.41 8.70
N ILE A 141 13.23 18.57 7.94
CA ILE A 141 14.61 18.40 8.44
C ILE A 141 15.34 19.74 8.44
#